data_f9efd83c743f11ffcc1ea07be3f88f46
#
_entry.id   f9efd83c743f11ffcc1ea07be3f88f46
#
_cell.length_a   1.000
_cell.length_b   1.000
_cell.length_c   1.000
_cell.angle_alpha   90.00
_cell.angle_beta   90.00
_cell.angle_gamma   90.00
#
_symmetry.space_group_name_H-M   'P 1'
#
loop_
_entity.id
_entity.type
_entity.pdbx_description
1 polymer ?
#
loop_
_entity_poly.entity_id
_entity_poly.type
_entity_poly.pdbx_seq_one_letter_code
_entity_poly.pdbx_strand_id
1 'polypeptide(L)'
;MDTLILTGWGWNDYAVAAALALLHFQKADILGISTRRLPEFLNEVAGYKEIVIIGIGLTGNTELLAKALLKQKNKGVKVSWISCIPVPEFLDETICSNLDIFVDGRGITDAVSCRYDMPYDDLKPFIPQVSAKEMTPYHFLLEAAMYSYRNYQDEKSYGLAIKHLARKDPESAWSSSEKQLVEHYKRYGNRELVGKSAAMQKLQGQINMIAAHPDARVLIFGESGTGKETVALQIHNKSSRNREPFIAFNCASVTPNLLEDRFFGHEKGAFTGANEQRRGLFEQADGGTLFLDEIGELPLEAQGILLRVLEGGRFTRMGGKDEIEVDVRLLCATNRDLAAMVRDGQFREDLFHRLNVVQIVVPPLRKHKEDIRDIANGYFLKRKQHRLEPEQIEALMSYDYPGNVRELINLLERSCVLEISDFAGMIRDHKETTASLTAKPEEDVPDDLDSAIRSHVRRVYEKYNNNLSRAAIALNVARNTVKKYLD
;
A
#
# COMPACT_ATOMS: atom_id res chain seq x y z
N MET A 1 4.29 34.00 -3.54
CA MET A 1 5.24 33.55 -4.56
C MET A 1 4.55 33.70 -5.90
N ASP A 2 5.31 34.04 -6.97
CA ASP A 2 4.66 34.37 -8.25
C ASP A 2 4.63 33.19 -9.22
N THR A 3 5.42 32.16 -8.95
CA THR A 3 5.58 30.97 -9.81
C THR A 3 5.23 29.69 -9.07
N LEU A 4 4.50 28.81 -9.73
CA LEU A 4 4.22 27.44 -9.29
C LEU A 4 4.84 26.44 -10.26
N ILE A 5 5.63 25.52 -9.76
CA ILE A 5 6.21 24.42 -10.52
C ILE A 5 5.38 23.15 -10.23
N LEU A 6 4.79 22.57 -11.26
CA LEU A 6 4.10 21.31 -11.23
C LEU A 6 4.97 20.26 -11.91
N THR A 7 5.29 19.18 -11.20
CA THR A 7 6.10 18.09 -11.76
C THR A 7 5.39 16.77 -11.64
N GLY A 8 5.61 15.90 -12.63
CA GLY A 8 5.14 14.52 -12.61
C GLY A 8 5.77 13.72 -11.47
N TRP A 9 5.07 12.70 -11.01
CA TRP A 9 5.60 11.69 -10.11
C TRP A 9 6.44 10.70 -10.91
N GLY A 10 7.69 10.60 -10.63
CA GLY A 10 8.55 9.69 -11.36
C GLY A 10 9.99 9.73 -10.86
N TRP A 11 10.82 9.13 -11.65
CA TRP A 11 12.24 8.93 -11.46
C TRP A 11 12.99 10.22 -11.08
N ASN A 12 14.19 10.05 -10.55
CA ASN A 12 15.09 11.13 -10.17
C ASN A 12 15.25 12.22 -11.23
N ASP A 13 15.11 11.88 -12.52
CA ASP A 13 15.17 12.84 -13.63
C ASP A 13 14.11 13.94 -13.52
N TYR A 14 12.88 13.61 -13.16
CA TYR A 14 11.81 14.61 -12.92
C TYR A 14 12.11 15.49 -11.70
N ALA A 15 12.66 14.90 -10.65
CA ALA A 15 13.03 15.64 -9.46
C ALA A 15 14.21 16.59 -9.74
N VAL A 16 15.20 16.14 -10.53
CA VAL A 16 16.33 16.97 -10.93
C VAL A 16 15.88 18.09 -11.86
N ALA A 17 15.02 17.79 -12.85
CA ALA A 17 14.42 18.80 -13.73
C ALA A 17 13.67 19.88 -12.94
N ALA A 18 12.86 19.47 -11.96
CA ALA A 18 12.11 20.39 -11.12
C ALA A 18 13.02 21.19 -10.17
N ALA A 19 14.09 20.56 -9.63
CA ALA A 19 15.11 21.26 -8.84
C ALA A 19 15.83 22.33 -9.65
N LEU A 20 16.17 22.02 -10.90
CA LEU A 20 16.80 22.97 -11.82
C LEU A 20 15.88 24.16 -12.13
N ALA A 21 14.60 23.91 -12.40
CA ALA A 21 13.61 24.98 -12.57
C ALA A 21 13.47 25.82 -11.31
N LEU A 22 13.49 25.19 -10.13
CA LEU A 22 13.42 25.92 -8.85
C LEU A 22 14.64 26.84 -8.64
N LEU A 23 15.82 26.43 -9.06
CA LEU A 23 17.02 27.27 -9.03
C LEU A 23 16.88 28.48 -9.96
N HIS A 24 16.27 28.32 -11.14
CA HIS A 24 15.99 29.43 -12.05
C HIS A 24 15.01 30.45 -11.44
N PHE A 25 13.88 29.96 -10.93
CA PHE A 25 12.84 30.85 -10.39
C PHE A 25 13.10 31.36 -8.96
N GLN A 26 14.07 30.83 -8.24
CA GLN A 26 14.51 31.22 -6.88
C GLN A 26 13.42 31.24 -5.81
N LYS A 27 12.22 31.74 -6.11
CA LYS A 27 11.05 31.85 -5.21
C LYS A 27 9.82 31.26 -5.86
N ALA A 28 9.80 29.94 -6.03
CA ALA A 28 8.65 29.23 -6.55
C ALA A 28 8.10 28.22 -5.53
N ASP A 29 6.80 27.98 -5.60
CA ASP A 29 6.21 26.79 -4.99
C ASP A 29 6.38 25.61 -5.93
N ILE A 30 6.47 24.41 -5.35
CA ILE A 30 6.66 23.18 -6.11
C ILE A 30 5.72 22.11 -5.57
N LEU A 31 5.06 21.41 -6.49
CA LEU A 31 4.10 20.36 -6.17
C LEU A 31 4.25 19.21 -7.17
N GLY A 32 4.25 17.99 -6.65
CA GLY A 32 4.08 16.80 -7.48
C GLY A 32 2.59 16.56 -7.76
N ILE A 33 2.24 16.28 -9.01
CA ILE A 33 0.85 16.06 -9.40
C ILE A 33 0.74 14.98 -10.47
N SER A 34 -0.33 14.18 -10.42
CA SER A 34 -0.61 13.19 -11.45
C SER A 34 -1.27 13.82 -12.68
N THR A 35 -1.11 13.16 -13.83
CA THR A 35 -1.72 13.57 -15.10
C THR A 35 -3.25 13.73 -14.97
N ARG A 36 -3.93 12.88 -14.22
CA ARG A 36 -5.39 12.91 -14.03
C ARG A 36 -5.87 14.08 -13.19
N ARG A 37 -5.11 14.44 -12.17
CA ARG A 37 -5.46 15.57 -11.28
C ARG A 37 -5.09 16.92 -11.84
N LEU A 38 -4.24 16.98 -12.86
CA LEU A 38 -3.76 18.23 -13.45
C LEU A 38 -4.90 19.15 -13.92
N PRO A 39 -5.93 18.67 -14.65
CA PRO A 39 -7.03 19.55 -15.11
C PRO A 39 -7.83 20.15 -13.96
N GLU A 40 -8.20 19.35 -12.96
CA GLU A 40 -8.95 19.81 -11.78
C GLU A 40 -8.13 20.81 -10.98
N PHE A 41 -6.88 20.47 -10.71
CA PHE A 41 -5.97 21.34 -9.97
C PHE A 41 -5.77 22.70 -10.68
N LEU A 42 -5.53 22.70 -11.99
CA LEU A 42 -5.43 23.94 -12.78
C LEU A 42 -6.73 24.77 -12.76
N ASN A 43 -7.87 24.11 -12.62
CA ASN A 43 -9.15 24.80 -12.50
C ASN A 43 -9.31 25.51 -11.15
N GLU A 44 -8.76 24.98 -10.08
CA GLU A 44 -8.91 25.47 -8.71
C GLU A 44 -7.80 26.42 -8.28
N VAL A 45 -6.57 26.21 -8.78
CA VAL A 45 -5.39 26.96 -8.35
C VAL A 45 -5.51 28.46 -8.64
N ALA A 46 -5.03 29.28 -7.69
CA ALA A 46 -5.03 30.72 -7.77
C ALA A 46 -3.81 31.34 -7.07
N GLY A 47 -3.52 32.61 -7.34
CA GLY A 47 -2.47 33.36 -6.64
C GLY A 47 -1.10 33.31 -7.32
N TYR A 48 -0.95 32.66 -8.47
CA TYR A 48 0.30 32.62 -9.23
C TYR A 48 0.17 33.44 -10.53
N LYS A 49 1.29 34.02 -10.95
CA LYS A 49 1.42 34.69 -12.24
C LYS A 49 1.92 33.75 -13.34
N GLU A 50 2.65 32.73 -12.94
CA GLU A 50 3.21 31.74 -13.86
C GLU A 50 3.09 30.32 -13.26
N ILE A 51 2.71 29.37 -14.10
CA ILE A 51 2.67 27.93 -13.78
C ILE A 51 3.57 27.20 -14.78
N VAL A 52 4.54 26.45 -14.28
CA VAL A 52 5.46 25.65 -15.08
C VAL A 52 5.16 24.17 -14.85
N ILE A 53 4.76 23.47 -15.90
CA ILE A 53 4.43 22.04 -15.88
C ILE A 53 5.62 21.28 -16.48
N ILE A 54 6.22 20.36 -15.71
CA ILE A 54 7.44 19.64 -16.08
C ILE A 54 7.14 18.14 -16.16
N GLY A 55 7.28 17.56 -17.35
CA GLY A 55 7.24 16.12 -17.56
C GLY A 55 5.88 15.44 -17.30
N ILE A 56 4.82 16.20 -17.08
CA ILE A 56 3.47 15.64 -16.91
C ILE A 56 2.86 15.44 -18.28
N GLY A 57 2.36 14.23 -18.56
CA GLY A 57 1.62 13.96 -19.80
C GLY A 57 0.32 14.76 -19.85
N LEU A 58 -0.01 15.31 -21.01
CA LEU A 58 -1.27 16.03 -21.24
C LEU A 58 -2.38 15.07 -21.73
N THR A 59 -2.40 13.85 -21.20
CA THR A 59 -3.39 12.81 -21.49
C THR A 59 -4.49 12.84 -20.41
N GLY A 60 -5.66 12.38 -20.73
CA GLY A 60 -6.79 12.35 -19.80
C GLY A 60 -8.00 13.12 -20.34
N ASN A 61 -8.74 13.81 -19.47
CA ASN A 61 -9.88 14.62 -19.88
C ASN A 61 -9.41 15.92 -20.55
N THR A 62 -9.20 15.86 -21.86
CA THR A 62 -8.69 16.98 -22.67
C THR A 62 -9.61 18.19 -22.68
N GLU A 63 -10.94 17.96 -22.61
CA GLU A 63 -11.93 19.05 -22.55
C GLU A 63 -11.83 19.82 -21.22
N LEU A 64 -11.70 19.11 -20.10
CA LEU A 64 -11.52 19.74 -18.79
C LEU A 64 -10.18 20.47 -18.72
N LEU A 65 -9.12 19.91 -19.29
CA LEU A 65 -7.81 20.53 -19.37
C LEU A 65 -7.87 21.83 -20.19
N ALA A 66 -8.50 21.83 -21.37
CA ALA A 66 -8.67 23.00 -22.20
C ALA A 66 -9.41 24.12 -21.47
N LYS A 67 -10.52 23.79 -20.78
CA LYS A 67 -11.29 24.75 -19.96
C LYS A 67 -10.43 25.34 -18.82
N ALA A 68 -9.65 24.49 -18.15
CA ALA A 68 -8.79 24.94 -17.05
C ALA A 68 -7.67 25.88 -17.54
N LEU A 69 -7.01 25.55 -18.65
CA LEU A 69 -5.97 26.38 -19.27
C LEU A 69 -6.52 27.74 -19.72
N LEU A 70 -7.69 27.75 -20.39
CA LEU A 70 -8.38 28.97 -20.79
C LEU A 70 -8.73 29.85 -19.58
N LYS A 71 -9.19 29.24 -18.50
CA LYS A 71 -9.47 29.94 -17.23
C LYS A 71 -8.22 30.60 -16.65
N GLN A 72 -7.07 29.94 -16.65
CA GLN A 72 -5.81 30.51 -16.17
C GLN A 72 -5.33 31.64 -17.10
N LYS A 73 -5.40 31.47 -18.43
CA LYS A 73 -5.09 32.53 -19.40
C LYS A 73 -5.96 33.77 -19.19
N ASN A 74 -7.27 33.61 -18.99
CA ASN A 74 -8.18 34.70 -18.75
C ASN A 74 -7.88 35.46 -17.44
N LYS A 75 -7.23 34.80 -16.47
CA LYS A 75 -6.69 35.41 -15.26
C LYS A 75 -5.33 36.09 -15.47
N GLY A 76 -4.77 36.05 -16.69
CA GLY A 76 -3.44 36.56 -16.99
C GLY A 76 -2.29 35.70 -16.50
N VAL A 77 -2.55 34.42 -16.16
CA VAL A 77 -1.53 33.47 -15.72
C VAL A 77 -0.84 32.87 -16.95
N LYS A 78 0.48 32.94 -17.01
CA LYS A 78 1.27 32.25 -18.01
C LYS A 78 1.41 30.78 -17.64
N VAL A 79 1.09 29.85 -18.55
CA VAL A 79 1.26 28.42 -18.34
C VAL A 79 2.28 27.87 -19.35
N SER A 80 3.39 27.33 -18.85
CA SER A 80 4.45 26.71 -19.65
C SER A 80 4.45 25.20 -19.46
N TRP A 81 4.61 24.43 -20.54
CA TRP A 81 4.74 22.97 -20.50
C TRP A 81 6.07 22.54 -21.09
N ILE A 82 6.89 21.91 -20.28
CA ILE A 82 8.21 21.41 -20.65
C ILE A 82 8.16 19.88 -20.66
N SER A 83 8.54 19.27 -21.79
CA SER A 83 8.46 17.82 -22.00
C SER A 83 9.67 17.30 -22.77
N CYS A 84 10.02 16.05 -22.54
CA CYS A 84 10.93 15.28 -23.39
C CYS A 84 10.20 14.39 -24.40
N ILE A 85 8.87 14.38 -24.36
CA ILE A 85 8.02 13.61 -25.28
C ILE A 85 7.34 14.60 -26.24
N PRO A 86 7.26 14.30 -27.55
CA PRO A 86 6.55 15.12 -28.49
C PRO A 86 5.10 15.39 -28.08
N VAL A 87 4.58 16.53 -28.51
CA VAL A 87 3.16 16.87 -28.31
C VAL A 87 2.32 15.78 -28.98
N PRO A 88 1.39 15.13 -28.25
CA PRO A 88 0.50 14.15 -28.85
C PRO A 88 -0.37 14.76 -29.95
N GLU A 89 -0.51 14.07 -31.09
CA GLU A 89 -1.29 14.53 -32.25
C GLU A 89 -2.79 14.78 -31.94
N PHE A 90 -3.31 14.14 -30.86
CA PHE A 90 -4.69 14.30 -30.44
C PHE A 90 -4.94 15.53 -29.56
N LEU A 91 -3.91 16.32 -29.21
CA LEU A 91 -4.13 17.54 -28.47
C LEU A 91 -4.74 18.60 -29.36
N ASP A 92 -5.91 19.08 -28.92
CA ASP A 92 -6.67 20.15 -29.56
C ASP A 92 -5.80 21.42 -29.70
N GLU A 93 -5.96 22.13 -30.82
CA GLU A 93 -5.37 23.46 -31.07
C GLU A 93 -5.68 24.43 -29.92
N THR A 94 -6.84 24.29 -29.26
CA THR A 94 -7.23 25.10 -28.11
C THR A 94 -6.28 24.90 -26.93
N ILE A 95 -5.81 23.68 -26.69
CA ILE A 95 -4.84 23.39 -25.63
C ILE A 95 -3.49 23.99 -26.00
N CYS A 96 -3.01 23.70 -27.23
CA CYS A 96 -1.71 24.18 -27.71
C CYS A 96 -1.62 25.71 -27.74
N SER A 97 -2.68 26.42 -28.14
CA SER A 97 -2.72 27.89 -28.18
C SER A 97 -2.73 28.56 -26.80
N ASN A 98 -2.99 27.81 -25.75
CA ASN A 98 -3.04 28.31 -24.37
C ASN A 98 -1.84 27.91 -23.51
N LEU A 99 -0.85 27.22 -24.10
CA LEU A 99 0.39 26.78 -23.47
C LEU A 99 1.62 27.35 -24.15
N ASP A 100 2.64 27.72 -23.37
CA ASP A 100 3.99 27.94 -23.85
C ASP A 100 4.73 26.58 -23.85
N ILE A 101 4.76 25.90 -24.99
CA ILE A 101 5.24 24.50 -25.11
C ILE A 101 6.72 24.48 -25.48
N PHE A 102 7.51 23.75 -24.72
CA PHE A 102 8.91 23.45 -25.02
C PHE A 102 9.18 21.96 -24.95
N VAL A 103 9.74 21.38 -26.01
CA VAL A 103 10.05 19.96 -26.11
C VAL A 103 11.52 19.75 -26.49
N ASP A 104 12.23 18.92 -25.73
CA ASP A 104 13.57 18.44 -26.07
C ASP A 104 13.64 16.93 -25.85
N GLY A 105 13.87 16.18 -26.92
CA GLY A 105 13.81 14.70 -26.91
C GLY A 105 14.97 14.00 -26.19
N ARG A 106 15.97 14.73 -25.65
CA ARG A 106 17.14 14.14 -24.98
C ARG A 106 16.81 13.63 -23.57
N GLY A 107 15.93 14.33 -22.86
CA GLY A 107 15.49 13.99 -21.51
C GLY A 107 14.77 15.17 -20.87
N ILE A 108 14.03 14.94 -19.77
CA ILE A 108 13.27 16.02 -19.14
C ILE A 108 14.19 17.05 -18.46
N THR A 109 15.30 16.60 -17.88
CA THR A 109 16.29 17.52 -17.27
C THR A 109 17.01 18.32 -18.37
N ASP A 110 17.35 17.70 -19.49
CA ASP A 110 17.92 18.40 -20.65
C ASP A 110 16.95 19.44 -21.20
N ALA A 111 15.64 19.12 -21.28
CA ALA A 111 14.62 20.06 -21.72
C ALA A 111 14.55 21.29 -20.82
N VAL A 112 14.58 21.13 -19.51
CA VAL A 112 14.59 22.24 -18.54
C VAL A 112 15.90 23.03 -18.61
N SER A 113 17.04 22.33 -18.72
CA SER A 113 18.35 22.94 -18.88
C SER A 113 18.42 23.84 -20.12
N CYS A 114 17.98 23.32 -21.27
CA CYS A 114 17.93 24.08 -22.52
C CYS A 114 16.95 25.26 -22.47
N ARG A 115 15.77 25.05 -21.87
CA ARG A 115 14.74 26.11 -21.77
C ARG A 115 15.21 27.32 -21.00
N TYR A 116 15.98 27.11 -19.93
CA TYR A 116 16.39 28.16 -19.00
C TYR A 116 17.89 28.47 -19.03
N ASP A 117 18.63 27.88 -19.95
CA ASP A 117 20.10 28.02 -20.09
C ASP A 117 20.82 27.75 -18.75
N MET A 118 20.49 26.64 -18.12
CA MET A 118 20.98 26.27 -16.78
C MET A 118 21.84 25.00 -16.85
N PRO A 119 23.14 25.04 -16.56
CA PRO A 119 23.96 23.84 -16.42
C PRO A 119 23.53 23.05 -15.19
N TYR A 120 23.61 21.71 -15.26
CA TYR A 120 23.18 20.83 -14.17
C TYR A 120 24.19 19.71 -13.84
N ASP A 121 25.45 19.90 -14.15
CA ASP A 121 26.50 18.90 -13.92
C ASP A 121 26.54 18.40 -12.47
N ASP A 122 26.34 19.30 -11.52
CA ASP A 122 26.27 18.98 -10.08
C ASP A 122 25.05 18.13 -9.67
N LEU A 123 23.99 18.12 -10.47
CA LEU A 123 22.76 17.34 -10.23
C LEU A 123 22.72 16.05 -11.06
N LYS A 124 23.60 15.89 -12.06
CA LYS A 124 23.68 14.66 -12.88
C LYS A 124 23.79 13.37 -12.07
N PRO A 125 24.54 13.32 -10.95
CA PRO A 125 24.66 12.09 -10.15
C PRO A 125 23.32 11.59 -9.56
N PHE A 126 22.28 12.45 -9.52
CA PHE A 126 20.97 12.09 -8.97
C PHE A 126 19.98 11.59 -10.04
N ILE A 127 20.31 11.67 -11.33
CA ILE A 127 19.43 11.25 -12.44
C ILE A 127 19.31 9.72 -12.56
N PRO A 128 20.43 8.95 -12.58
CA PRO A 128 20.34 7.52 -12.77
C PRO A 128 19.67 6.83 -11.57
N GLN A 129 18.95 5.74 -11.85
CA GLN A 129 18.57 4.80 -10.80
C GLN A 129 19.82 4.14 -10.25
N VAL A 130 20.06 4.39 -8.97
CA VAL A 130 21.17 3.77 -8.24
C VAL A 130 20.68 2.58 -7.43
N SER A 131 21.56 1.59 -7.26
CA SER A 131 21.29 0.49 -6.33
C SER A 131 21.14 1.02 -4.90
N ALA A 132 20.42 0.31 -4.04
CA ALA A 132 20.21 0.72 -2.65
C ALA A 132 21.53 0.99 -1.87
N LYS A 133 22.67 0.41 -2.33
CA LYS A 133 24.00 0.64 -1.76
C LYS A 133 24.61 2.00 -2.15
N GLU A 134 24.18 2.56 -3.26
CA GLU A 134 24.70 3.81 -3.83
C GLU A 134 23.76 5.00 -3.55
N MET A 135 22.61 4.74 -2.92
CA MET A 135 21.65 5.80 -2.60
C MET A 135 22.21 6.81 -1.62
N THR A 136 22.20 8.06 -2.03
CA THR A 136 22.50 9.19 -1.16
C THR A 136 21.31 9.51 -0.24
N PRO A 137 21.46 10.33 0.81
CA PRO A 137 20.33 10.81 1.61
C PRO A 137 19.20 11.43 0.78
N TYR A 138 19.53 12.17 -0.29
CA TYR A 138 18.50 12.75 -1.18
C TYR A 138 17.71 11.70 -1.96
N HIS A 139 18.36 10.63 -2.43
CA HIS A 139 17.65 9.52 -3.06
C HIS A 139 16.64 8.90 -2.08
N PHE A 140 17.03 8.67 -0.83
CA PHE A 140 16.12 8.15 0.20
C PHE A 140 14.97 9.11 0.48
N LEU A 141 15.23 10.42 0.52
CA LEU A 141 14.19 11.41 0.77
C LEU A 141 13.20 11.50 -0.39
N LEU A 142 13.68 11.50 -1.63
CA LEU A 142 12.84 11.50 -2.83
C LEU A 142 11.98 10.24 -2.92
N GLU A 143 12.58 9.07 -2.73
CA GLU A 143 11.86 7.80 -2.75
C GLU A 143 10.85 7.70 -1.60
N ALA A 144 11.20 8.16 -0.41
CA ALA A 144 10.31 8.21 0.73
C ALA A 144 9.12 9.15 0.47
N ALA A 145 9.36 10.30 -0.16
CA ALA A 145 8.32 11.24 -0.51
C ALA A 145 7.39 10.70 -1.62
N MET A 146 7.93 9.99 -2.61
CA MET A 146 7.13 9.29 -3.61
C MET A 146 6.31 8.16 -2.99
N TYR A 147 6.90 7.40 -2.07
CA TYR A 147 6.18 6.37 -1.30
C TYR A 147 5.04 6.98 -0.47
N SER A 148 5.28 8.11 0.19
CA SER A 148 4.27 8.82 0.98
C SER A 148 3.12 9.29 0.10
N TYR A 149 3.41 9.84 -1.07
CA TYR A 149 2.37 10.23 -2.01
C TYR A 149 1.53 9.02 -2.46
N ARG A 150 2.16 7.94 -2.90
CA ARG A 150 1.46 6.75 -3.40
C ARG A 150 0.55 6.11 -2.35
N ASN A 151 0.97 6.12 -1.09
CA ASN A 151 0.25 5.43 -0.02
C ASN A 151 -0.67 6.35 0.81
N TYR A 152 -0.38 7.66 0.88
CA TYR A 152 -1.05 8.58 1.78
C TYR A 152 -1.51 9.88 1.10
N GLN A 153 -1.34 10.02 -0.22
CA GLN A 153 -1.67 11.22 -1.00
C GLN A 153 -0.97 12.49 -0.47
N ASP A 154 0.25 12.35 0.02
CA ASP A 154 1.04 13.45 0.56
C ASP A 154 1.77 14.21 -0.55
N GLU A 155 1.09 15.16 -1.15
CA GLU A 155 1.59 15.98 -2.27
C GLU A 155 2.73 16.93 -1.86
N LYS A 156 2.83 17.26 -0.57
CA LYS A 156 3.78 18.27 -0.09
C LYS A 156 5.19 17.73 0.10
N SER A 157 5.31 16.50 0.58
CA SER A 157 6.61 15.90 0.89
C SER A 157 7.53 15.79 -0.33
N TYR A 158 6.98 15.53 -1.52
CA TYR A 158 7.79 15.46 -2.75
C TYR A 158 8.36 16.83 -3.13
N GLY A 159 7.56 17.88 -3.07
CA GLY A 159 8.02 19.25 -3.30
C GLY A 159 9.09 19.69 -2.29
N LEU A 160 8.98 19.29 -1.01
CA LEU A 160 10.00 19.55 0.00
C LEU A 160 11.31 18.82 -0.29
N ALA A 161 11.24 17.54 -0.69
CA ALA A 161 12.41 16.75 -1.07
C ALA A 161 13.18 17.40 -2.25
N ILE A 162 12.45 17.90 -3.25
CA ILE A 162 13.04 18.62 -4.39
C ILE A 162 13.69 19.94 -3.94
N LYS A 163 13.09 20.66 -2.98
CA LYS A 163 13.69 21.88 -2.41
C LYS A 163 15.03 21.59 -1.73
N HIS A 164 15.12 20.51 -0.96
CA HIS A 164 16.38 20.08 -0.34
C HIS A 164 17.42 19.66 -1.38
N LEU A 165 17.02 18.95 -2.43
CA LEU A 165 17.89 18.57 -3.54
C LEU A 165 18.46 19.82 -4.26
N ALA A 166 17.61 20.78 -4.61
CA ALA A 166 18.00 22.01 -5.29
C ALA A 166 19.00 22.86 -4.47
N ARG A 167 18.78 22.94 -3.15
CA ARG A 167 19.62 23.72 -2.23
C ARG A 167 20.85 22.96 -1.74
N LYS A 168 20.92 21.66 -2.01
CA LYS A 168 21.93 20.73 -1.45
C LYS A 168 21.95 20.77 0.09
N ASP A 169 20.78 20.90 0.71
CA ASP A 169 20.66 20.98 2.17
C ASP A 169 21.13 19.66 2.81
N PRO A 170 21.99 19.69 3.84
CA PRO A 170 22.42 18.47 4.50
C PRO A 170 21.26 17.79 5.26
N GLU A 171 21.36 16.48 5.51
CA GLU A 171 20.32 15.71 6.23
C GLU A 171 19.99 16.31 7.61
N SER A 172 20.95 17.01 8.24
CA SER A 172 20.75 17.74 9.50
C SER A 172 19.71 18.85 9.39
N ALA A 173 19.53 19.43 8.22
CA ALA A 173 18.56 20.51 7.96
C ALA A 173 17.13 19.99 7.75
N TRP A 174 16.94 18.67 7.60
CA TRP A 174 15.62 18.09 7.41
C TRP A 174 14.79 18.13 8.69
N SER A 175 13.50 18.38 8.54
CA SER A 175 12.55 18.35 9.65
C SER A 175 12.43 16.95 10.27
N SER A 176 11.89 16.88 11.48
CA SER A 176 11.63 15.60 12.14
C SER A 176 10.66 14.71 11.33
N SER A 177 9.67 15.31 10.66
CA SER A 177 8.74 14.59 9.81
C SER A 177 9.40 14.00 8.57
N GLU A 178 10.32 14.72 7.92
CA GLU A 178 11.07 14.22 6.76
C GLU A 178 12.02 13.07 7.16
N LYS A 179 12.70 13.19 8.30
CA LYS A 179 13.52 12.11 8.85
C LYS A 179 12.69 10.86 9.17
N GLN A 180 11.52 11.04 9.80
CA GLN A 180 10.60 9.94 10.07
C GLN A 180 10.08 9.31 8.78
N LEU A 181 9.79 10.09 7.75
CA LEU A 181 9.36 9.62 6.45
C LEU A 181 10.44 8.73 5.79
N VAL A 182 11.69 9.17 5.81
CA VAL A 182 12.82 8.40 5.29
C VAL A 182 13.03 7.10 6.06
N GLU A 183 12.97 7.14 7.40
CA GLU A 183 13.07 5.94 8.22
C GLU A 183 11.89 4.97 7.98
N HIS A 184 10.69 5.50 7.82
CA HIS A 184 9.52 4.70 7.44
C HIS A 184 9.71 4.04 6.06
N TYR A 185 10.20 4.80 5.07
CA TYR A 185 10.52 4.27 3.74
C TYR A 185 11.62 3.20 3.80
N LYS A 186 12.72 3.44 4.51
CA LYS A 186 13.79 2.45 4.70
C LYS A 186 13.26 1.14 5.29
N ARG A 187 12.28 1.24 6.18
CA ARG A 187 11.67 0.07 6.86
C ARG A 187 10.63 -0.65 6.00
N TYR A 188 9.83 0.07 5.24
CA TYR A 188 8.64 -0.47 4.58
C TYR A 188 8.60 -0.25 3.06
N GLY A 189 9.25 0.77 2.53
CA GLY A 189 9.10 1.24 1.15
C GLY A 189 9.76 0.34 0.10
N ASN A 190 10.88 -0.30 0.43
CA ASN A 190 11.61 -1.17 -0.50
C ASN A 190 11.33 -2.65 -0.18
N ARG A 191 10.05 -3.03 -0.23
CA ARG A 191 9.61 -4.42 -0.04
C ARG A 191 9.74 -5.18 -1.35
N GLU A 192 10.91 -5.77 -1.56
CA GLU A 192 11.10 -6.75 -2.63
C GLU A 192 10.70 -8.15 -2.15
N LEU A 193 10.08 -8.91 -3.05
CA LEU A 193 9.91 -10.34 -2.84
C LEU A 193 11.28 -11.01 -3.01
N VAL A 194 11.87 -11.39 -1.88
CA VAL A 194 13.16 -12.05 -1.83
C VAL A 194 12.93 -13.56 -1.93
N GLY A 195 13.64 -14.23 -2.83
CA GLY A 195 13.62 -15.66 -2.97
C GLY A 195 13.93 -16.12 -4.40
N LYS A 196 14.68 -17.21 -4.52
CA LYS A 196 15.09 -17.84 -5.77
C LYS A 196 14.55 -19.27 -5.91
N SER A 197 13.82 -19.75 -4.92
CA SER A 197 13.17 -21.06 -4.96
C SER A 197 12.21 -21.18 -6.15
N ALA A 198 11.95 -22.40 -6.57
CA ALA A 198 10.98 -22.68 -7.63
C ALA A 198 9.59 -22.15 -7.29
N ALA A 199 9.19 -22.18 -6.00
CA ALA A 199 7.93 -21.64 -5.52
C ALA A 199 7.87 -20.11 -5.72
N MET A 200 8.92 -19.38 -5.36
CA MET A 200 9.00 -17.93 -5.51
C MET A 200 9.16 -17.50 -6.97
N GLN A 201 9.89 -18.25 -7.79
CA GLN A 201 9.96 -17.98 -9.24
C GLN A 201 8.58 -18.14 -9.90
N LYS A 202 7.81 -19.18 -9.54
CA LYS A 202 6.44 -19.35 -10.01
C LYS A 202 5.55 -18.18 -9.59
N LEU A 203 5.65 -17.75 -8.33
CA LEU A 203 4.91 -16.59 -7.81
C LEU A 203 5.27 -15.31 -8.56
N GLN A 204 6.55 -15.04 -8.80
CA GLN A 204 7.02 -13.91 -9.59
C GLN A 204 6.51 -13.94 -11.03
N GLY A 205 6.48 -15.12 -11.67
CA GLY A 205 5.88 -15.32 -12.99
C GLY A 205 4.39 -14.97 -13.01
N GLN A 206 3.62 -15.41 -12.00
CA GLN A 206 2.21 -15.06 -11.85
C GLN A 206 2.01 -13.55 -11.64
N ILE A 207 2.84 -12.91 -10.79
CA ILE A 207 2.81 -11.46 -10.57
C ILE A 207 3.02 -10.70 -11.89
N ASN A 208 4.00 -11.11 -12.72
CA ASN A 208 4.29 -10.45 -13.99
C ASN A 208 3.11 -10.57 -14.98
N MET A 209 2.49 -11.75 -15.07
CA MET A 209 1.30 -11.96 -15.91
C MET A 209 0.13 -11.09 -15.44
N ILE A 210 -0.15 -11.07 -14.15
CA ILE A 210 -1.25 -10.30 -13.56
C ILE A 210 -1.02 -8.80 -13.71
N ALA A 211 0.23 -8.34 -13.58
CA ALA A 211 0.58 -6.92 -13.72
C ALA A 211 0.31 -6.39 -15.13
N ALA A 212 0.43 -7.23 -16.16
CA ALA A 212 0.12 -6.86 -17.54
C ALA A 212 -1.38 -6.60 -17.80
N HIS A 213 -2.26 -6.99 -16.86
CA HIS A 213 -3.71 -6.79 -16.94
C HIS A 213 -4.19 -5.82 -15.85
N PRO A 214 -4.11 -4.50 -16.08
CA PRO A 214 -4.33 -3.48 -15.03
C PRO A 214 -5.77 -3.43 -14.50
N ASP A 215 -6.74 -4.00 -15.21
CA ASP A 215 -8.14 -4.00 -14.81
C ASP A 215 -8.57 -5.31 -14.11
N ALA A 216 -7.66 -6.29 -14.05
CA ALA A 216 -7.96 -7.57 -13.41
C ALA A 216 -8.06 -7.41 -11.89
N ARG A 217 -9.18 -7.87 -11.31
CA ARG A 217 -9.34 -8.04 -9.86
C ARG A 217 -8.58 -9.27 -9.41
N VAL A 218 -7.87 -9.14 -8.31
CA VAL A 218 -6.97 -10.19 -7.82
C VAL A 218 -7.27 -10.50 -6.37
N LEU A 219 -7.41 -11.77 -6.06
CA LEU A 219 -7.56 -12.28 -4.71
C LEU A 219 -6.27 -13.02 -4.30
N ILE A 220 -5.56 -12.48 -3.31
CA ILE A 220 -4.28 -12.97 -2.82
C ILE A 220 -4.51 -13.81 -1.57
N PHE A 221 -4.31 -15.11 -1.68
CA PHE A 221 -4.40 -16.04 -0.56
C PHE A 221 -3.02 -16.30 0.03
N GLY A 222 -2.97 -16.45 1.34
CA GLY A 222 -1.75 -16.85 2.03
C GLY A 222 -1.90 -16.69 3.53
N GLU A 223 -1.13 -17.49 4.26
CA GLU A 223 -1.08 -17.42 5.72
C GLU A 223 -0.64 -16.03 6.20
N SER A 224 -0.91 -15.74 7.48
CA SER A 224 -0.42 -14.50 8.09
C SER A 224 1.11 -14.44 8.02
N GLY A 225 1.65 -13.26 7.68
CA GLY A 225 3.10 -13.05 7.62
C GLY A 225 3.81 -13.58 6.38
N THR A 226 3.12 -14.10 5.36
CA THR A 226 3.72 -14.58 4.10
C THR A 226 4.13 -13.47 3.14
N GLY A 227 3.70 -12.22 3.37
CA GLY A 227 4.02 -11.09 2.50
C GLY A 227 2.97 -10.76 1.45
N LYS A 228 1.68 -11.04 1.68
CA LYS A 228 0.56 -10.71 0.78
C LYS A 228 0.56 -9.25 0.32
N GLU A 229 0.82 -8.32 1.23
CA GLU A 229 0.94 -6.88 0.91
C GLU A 229 2.11 -6.60 -0.05
N THR A 230 3.25 -7.29 0.14
CA THR A 230 4.40 -7.18 -0.77
C THR A 230 4.05 -7.69 -2.17
N VAL A 231 3.28 -8.77 -2.27
CA VAL A 231 2.78 -9.29 -3.55
C VAL A 231 1.87 -8.26 -4.23
N ALA A 232 0.92 -7.68 -3.51
CA ALA A 232 0.03 -6.63 -4.04
C ALA A 232 0.82 -5.42 -4.54
N LEU A 233 1.80 -4.96 -3.77
CA LEU A 233 2.68 -3.85 -4.16
C LEU A 233 3.50 -4.19 -5.41
N GLN A 234 4.02 -5.41 -5.54
CA GLN A 234 4.76 -5.85 -6.73
C GLN A 234 3.86 -5.94 -7.97
N ILE A 235 2.61 -6.36 -7.83
CA ILE A 235 1.62 -6.34 -8.92
C ILE A 235 1.36 -4.91 -9.39
N HIS A 236 1.21 -3.97 -8.47
CA HIS A 236 1.03 -2.55 -8.79
C HIS A 236 2.28 -1.97 -9.47
N ASN A 237 3.46 -2.13 -8.88
CA ASN A 237 4.72 -1.55 -9.36
C ASN A 237 5.11 -2.04 -10.76
N LYS A 238 4.69 -3.24 -11.16
CA LYS A 238 4.95 -3.81 -12.48
C LYS A 238 3.83 -3.57 -13.49
N SER A 239 2.73 -2.92 -13.07
CA SER A 239 1.60 -2.62 -13.95
C SER A 239 1.75 -1.26 -14.64
N SER A 240 0.88 -0.98 -15.61
CA SER A 240 0.77 0.34 -16.24
C SER A 240 0.35 1.45 -15.27
N ARG A 241 -0.22 1.08 -14.09
CA ARG A 241 -0.64 2.01 -13.03
C ARG A 241 0.48 2.27 -12.00
N ASN A 242 1.72 1.89 -12.27
CA ASN A 242 2.84 1.98 -11.30
C ASN A 242 3.21 3.42 -10.88
N ARG A 243 2.73 4.42 -11.59
CA ARG A 243 2.90 5.85 -11.28
C ARG A 243 1.69 6.46 -10.56
N GLU A 244 0.60 5.71 -10.49
CA GLU A 244 -0.65 6.12 -9.87
C GLU A 244 -0.69 5.69 -8.40
N PRO A 245 -1.65 6.17 -7.60
CA PRO A 245 -1.73 5.83 -6.18
C PRO A 245 -1.83 4.33 -5.92
N PHE A 246 -1.12 3.86 -4.88
CA PHE A 246 -1.33 2.56 -4.25
C PHE A 246 -1.84 2.79 -2.83
N ILE A 247 -3.12 2.59 -2.61
CA ILE A 247 -3.75 2.79 -1.31
C ILE A 247 -3.96 1.43 -0.65
N ALA A 248 -3.29 1.21 0.49
CA ALA A 248 -3.43 -0.02 1.27
C ALA A 248 -4.32 0.22 2.49
N PHE A 249 -5.28 -0.68 2.70
CA PHE A 249 -6.18 -0.62 3.83
C PHE A 249 -6.38 -2.00 4.44
N ASN A 250 -6.22 -2.11 5.76
CA ASN A 250 -6.50 -3.35 6.49
C ASN A 250 -7.92 -3.32 7.04
N CYS A 251 -8.76 -4.25 6.56
CA CYS A 251 -10.18 -4.32 6.92
C CYS A 251 -10.42 -4.65 8.40
N ALA A 252 -9.48 -5.31 9.07
CA ALA A 252 -9.57 -5.62 10.50
C ALA A 252 -9.31 -4.41 11.41
N SER A 253 -8.79 -3.30 10.87
CA SER A 253 -8.33 -2.15 11.67
C SER A 253 -9.43 -1.17 12.08
N VAL A 254 -10.67 -1.33 11.60
CA VAL A 254 -11.73 -0.34 11.73
C VAL A 254 -13.04 -0.99 12.15
N THR A 255 -13.77 -0.30 13.04
CA THR A 255 -15.12 -0.73 13.43
C THR A 255 -16.13 -0.61 12.29
N PRO A 256 -17.17 -1.45 12.24
CA PRO A 256 -18.15 -1.45 11.15
C PRO A 256 -18.74 -0.07 10.82
N ASN A 257 -19.03 0.73 11.84
CA ASN A 257 -19.65 2.06 11.69
C ASN A 257 -18.75 3.12 11.03
N LEU A 258 -17.43 2.87 10.97
CA LEU A 258 -16.47 3.79 10.35
C LEU A 258 -16.02 3.33 8.97
N LEU A 259 -16.39 2.13 8.53
CA LEU A 259 -15.95 1.58 7.24
C LEU A 259 -16.53 2.35 6.06
N GLU A 260 -17.80 2.76 6.14
CA GLU A 260 -18.45 3.53 5.08
C GLU A 260 -17.78 4.90 4.91
N ASP A 261 -17.49 5.59 6.01
CA ASP A 261 -16.73 6.84 5.99
C ASP A 261 -15.32 6.64 5.42
N ARG A 262 -14.65 5.53 5.77
CA ARG A 262 -13.33 5.22 5.23
C ARG A 262 -13.37 4.98 3.74
N PHE A 263 -14.33 4.21 3.25
CA PHE A 263 -14.42 3.86 1.83
C PHE A 263 -14.83 5.05 0.96
N PHE A 264 -15.85 5.81 1.39
CA PHE A 264 -16.49 6.83 0.56
C PHE A 264 -16.23 8.27 1.02
N GLY A 265 -15.75 8.46 2.26
CA GLY A 265 -15.62 9.79 2.83
C GLY A 265 -16.98 10.40 3.21
N HIS A 266 -16.95 11.64 3.61
CA HIS A 266 -18.14 12.37 4.02
C HIS A 266 -18.12 13.85 3.58
N GLU A 267 -19.30 14.42 3.40
CA GLU A 267 -19.48 15.85 3.27
C GLU A 267 -19.50 16.50 4.65
N LYS A 268 -19.18 17.79 4.68
CA LYS A 268 -19.28 18.59 5.90
C LYS A 268 -20.70 18.52 6.46
N GLY A 269 -20.82 18.13 7.73
CA GLY A 269 -22.11 18.03 8.42
C GLY A 269 -22.83 16.68 8.23
N ALA A 270 -22.22 15.69 7.62
CA ALA A 270 -22.81 14.36 7.38
C ALA A 270 -23.20 13.63 8.70
N PHE A 271 -22.44 13.87 9.75
CA PHE A 271 -22.70 13.34 11.11
C PHE A 271 -22.12 14.27 12.17
N THR A 272 -22.44 14.00 13.44
CA THR A 272 -21.90 14.76 14.57
C THR A 272 -20.38 14.59 14.66
N GLY A 273 -19.63 15.68 14.38
CA GLY A 273 -18.16 15.65 14.31
C GLY A 273 -17.59 15.77 12.90
N ALA A 274 -18.41 15.74 11.85
CA ALA A 274 -17.99 15.98 10.48
C ALA A 274 -17.81 17.50 10.20
N ASN A 275 -16.74 18.09 10.74
CA ASN A 275 -16.47 19.53 10.66
C ASN A 275 -15.98 19.97 9.28
N GLU A 276 -15.34 19.05 8.53
CA GLU A 276 -14.77 19.27 7.21
C GLU A 276 -15.17 18.12 6.27
N GLN A 277 -15.09 18.37 4.97
CA GLN A 277 -15.23 17.32 3.96
C GLN A 277 -14.02 16.40 3.97
N ARG A 278 -14.26 15.09 3.80
CA ARG A 278 -13.19 14.08 3.73
C ARG A 278 -13.36 13.17 2.52
N ARG A 279 -12.28 12.96 1.77
CA ARG A 279 -12.21 11.98 0.68
C ARG A 279 -12.08 10.56 1.23
N GLY A 280 -12.83 9.62 0.63
CA GLY A 280 -12.75 8.19 0.92
C GLY A 280 -11.60 7.49 0.19
N LEU A 281 -11.36 6.21 0.56
CA LEU A 281 -10.31 5.39 -0.03
C LEU A 281 -10.47 5.21 -1.55
N PHE A 282 -11.69 5.08 -2.05
CA PHE A 282 -11.94 4.96 -3.48
C PHE A 282 -11.56 6.20 -4.26
N GLU A 283 -11.86 7.39 -3.74
CA GLU A 283 -11.42 8.64 -4.35
C GLU A 283 -9.89 8.82 -4.28
N GLN A 284 -9.28 8.39 -3.16
CA GLN A 284 -7.84 8.46 -2.99
C GLN A 284 -7.10 7.52 -3.95
N ALA A 285 -7.72 6.39 -4.29
CA ALA A 285 -7.15 5.37 -5.18
C ALA A 285 -7.51 5.59 -6.65
N ASP A 286 -8.24 6.68 -7.00
CA ASP A 286 -8.69 6.91 -8.37
C ASP A 286 -7.53 6.96 -9.36
N GLY A 287 -7.67 6.24 -10.45
CA GLY A 287 -6.63 5.99 -11.45
C GLY A 287 -5.60 4.94 -11.04
N GLY A 288 -5.52 4.60 -9.77
CA GLY A 288 -4.49 3.74 -9.17
C GLY A 288 -4.99 2.36 -8.76
N THR A 289 -4.53 1.92 -7.59
CA THR A 289 -4.82 0.60 -7.03
C THR A 289 -5.24 0.74 -5.57
N LEU A 290 -6.38 0.15 -5.22
CA LEU A 290 -6.82 -0.05 -3.84
C LEU A 290 -6.50 -1.48 -3.42
N PHE A 291 -5.71 -1.64 -2.39
CA PHE A 291 -5.40 -2.92 -1.79
C PHE A 291 -6.15 -3.07 -0.46
N LEU A 292 -7.04 -4.07 -0.39
CA LEU A 292 -7.80 -4.43 0.81
C LEU A 292 -7.20 -5.68 1.44
N ASP A 293 -6.48 -5.51 2.55
CA ASP A 293 -5.94 -6.63 3.32
C ASP A 293 -6.97 -7.17 4.29
N GLU A 294 -6.92 -8.46 4.57
CA GLU A 294 -7.84 -9.20 5.44
C GLU A 294 -9.32 -8.96 5.07
N ILE A 295 -9.65 -9.11 3.77
CA ILE A 295 -11.01 -8.87 3.23
C ILE A 295 -12.07 -9.74 3.92
N GLY A 296 -11.71 -10.91 4.43
CA GLY A 296 -12.59 -11.80 5.21
C GLY A 296 -13.00 -11.26 6.57
N GLU A 297 -12.40 -10.15 7.04
CA GLU A 297 -12.80 -9.48 8.28
C GLU A 297 -13.91 -8.43 8.08
N LEU A 298 -14.30 -8.16 6.83
CA LEU A 298 -15.37 -7.21 6.57
C LEU A 298 -16.72 -7.70 7.10
N PRO A 299 -17.44 -6.88 7.87
CA PRO A 299 -18.82 -7.18 8.26
C PRO A 299 -19.74 -7.31 7.05
N LEU A 300 -20.79 -8.11 7.13
CA LEU A 300 -21.75 -8.34 6.03
C LEU A 300 -22.36 -7.05 5.45
N GLU A 301 -22.59 -6.06 6.31
CA GLU A 301 -23.10 -4.74 5.87
C GLU A 301 -22.08 -4.04 4.96
N ALA A 302 -20.81 -4.01 5.35
CA ALA A 302 -19.74 -3.40 4.56
C ALA A 302 -19.47 -4.16 3.26
N GLN A 303 -19.68 -5.48 3.24
CA GLN A 303 -19.57 -6.28 2.01
C GLN A 303 -20.60 -5.86 0.96
N GLY A 304 -21.85 -5.56 1.38
CA GLY A 304 -22.89 -5.06 0.48
C GLY A 304 -22.58 -3.69 -0.11
N ILE A 305 -21.95 -2.83 0.68
CA ILE A 305 -21.50 -1.49 0.27
C ILE A 305 -20.37 -1.60 -0.75
N LEU A 306 -19.37 -2.43 -0.48
CA LEU A 306 -18.26 -2.69 -1.40
C LEU A 306 -18.76 -3.22 -2.76
N LEU A 307 -19.72 -4.15 -2.73
CA LEU A 307 -20.28 -4.74 -3.96
C LEU A 307 -20.87 -3.67 -4.89
N ARG A 308 -21.63 -2.71 -4.36
CA ARG A 308 -22.26 -1.64 -5.17
C ARG A 308 -21.22 -0.84 -5.95
N VAL A 309 -20.11 -0.48 -5.33
CA VAL A 309 -19.03 0.25 -6.01
C VAL A 309 -18.35 -0.61 -7.07
N LEU A 310 -18.16 -1.90 -6.79
CA LEU A 310 -17.53 -2.83 -7.73
C LEU A 310 -18.40 -3.11 -8.97
N GLU A 311 -19.71 -2.91 -8.87
CA GLU A 311 -20.64 -3.08 -9.99
C GLU A 311 -20.79 -1.80 -10.83
N GLY A 312 -20.91 -0.65 -10.16
CA GLY A 312 -21.21 0.62 -10.80
C GLY A 312 -20.03 1.53 -11.08
N GLY A 313 -18.91 1.35 -10.41
CA GLY A 313 -17.78 2.30 -10.47
C GLY A 313 -18.13 3.68 -9.91
N ARG A 314 -19.27 3.80 -9.22
CA ARG A 314 -19.83 5.07 -8.71
C ARG A 314 -20.31 4.91 -7.29
N PHE A 315 -20.22 5.99 -6.54
CA PHE A 315 -20.73 6.09 -5.18
C PHE A 315 -21.01 7.54 -4.83
N THR A 316 -21.66 7.77 -3.68
CA THR A 316 -21.85 9.10 -3.09
C THR A 316 -21.16 9.14 -1.74
N ARG A 317 -20.57 10.28 -1.37
CA ARG A 317 -20.07 10.48 0.00
C ARG A 317 -21.21 10.46 1.00
N MET A 318 -20.90 10.08 2.24
CA MET A 318 -21.88 10.15 3.32
C MET A 318 -22.41 11.59 3.45
N GLY A 319 -23.74 11.73 3.46
CA GLY A 319 -24.40 13.05 3.49
C GLY A 319 -24.34 13.85 2.19
N GLY A 320 -23.69 13.33 1.14
CA GLY A 320 -23.61 13.94 -0.18
C GLY A 320 -24.78 13.54 -1.09
N LYS A 321 -24.92 14.25 -2.22
CA LYS A 321 -25.91 13.97 -3.28
C LYS A 321 -25.23 13.70 -4.62
N ASP A 322 -23.98 14.09 -4.77
CA ASP A 322 -23.27 14.01 -6.04
C ASP A 322 -22.67 12.60 -6.20
N GLU A 323 -22.93 11.96 -7.36
CA GLU A 323 -22.28 10.73 -7.74
C GLU A 323 -20.82 11.00 -8.13
N ILE A 324 -19.92 10.20 -7.58
CA ILE A 324 -18.50 10.24 -7.86
C ILE A 324 -18.15 8.96 -8.64
N GLU A 325 -17.62 9.13 -9.83
CA GLU A 325 -17.12 8.04 -10.67
C GLU A 325 -15.62 7.86 -10.46
N VAL A 326 -15.17 6.63 -10.30
CA VAL A 326 -13.76 6.28 -10.06
C VAL A 326 -13.32 5.09 -10.90
N ASP A 327 -12.05 5.12 -11.33
CA ASP A 327 -11.39 4.01 -12.00
C ASP A 327 -10.32 3.40 -11.10
N VAL A 328 -10.70 2.42 -10.29
CA VAL A 328 -9.81 1.83 -9.28
C VAL A 328 -9.57 0.35 -9.59
N ARG A 329 -8.28 -0.02 -9.71
CA ARG A 329 -7.89 -1.43 -9.69
C ARG A 329 -8.00 -1.97 -8.26
N LEU A 330 -8.74 -3.07 -8.08
CA LEU A 330 -8.89 -3.69 -6.77
C LEU A 330 -8.01 -4.93 -6.63
N LEU A 331 -7.18 -4.95 -5.57
CA LEU A 331 -6.46 -6.12 -5.09
C LEU A 331 -6.96 -6.44 -3.67
N CYS A 332 -7.30 -7.70 -3.40
CA CYS A 332 -7.74 -8.13 -2.08
C CYS A 332 -6.84 -9.23 -1.54
N ALA A 333 -6.64 -9.28 -0.22
CA ALA A 333 -5.90 -10.35 0.42
C ALA A 333 -6.65 -10.94 1.61
N THR A 334 -6.44 -12.21 1.88
CA THR A 334 -6.99 -12.90 3.05
C THR A 334 -6.18 -14.15 3.39
N ASN A 335 -6.22 -14.56 4.65
CA ASN A 335 -5.78 -15.86 5.14
C ASN A 335 -6.95 -16.82 5.40
N ARG A 336 -8.21 -16.34 5.28
CA ARG A 336 -9.43 -17.13 5.53
C ARG A 336 -9.91 -17.85 4.28
N ASP A 337 -10.55 -18.99 4.45
CA ASP A 337 -11.31 -19.67 3.40
C ASP A 337 -12.64 -18.97 3.16
N LEU A 338 -12.65 -18.04 2.17
CA LEU A 338 -13.86 -17.29 1.85
C LEU A 338 -14.99 -18.20 1.34
N ALA A 339 -14.68 -19.34 0.70
CA ALA A 339 -15.70 -20.28 0.23
C ALA A 339 -16.39 -20.97 1.42
N ALA A 340 -15.65 -21.30 2.48
CA ALA A 340 -16.23 -21.78 3.74
C ALA A 340 -17.08 -20.69 4.39
N MET A 341 -16.60 -19.45 4.44
CA MET A 341 -17.34 -18.31 5.00
C MET A 341 -18.65 -18.02 4.26
N VAL A 342 -18.68 -18.23 2.93
CA VAL A 342 -19.93 -18.13 2.14
C VAL A 342 -20.93 -19.21 2.59
N ARG A 343 -20.48 -20.46 2.73
CA ARG A 343 -21.36 -21.56 3.22
C ARG A 343 -21.92 -21.30 4.62
N ASP A 344 -21.11 -20.67 5.47
CA ASP A 344 -21.47 -20.35 6.85
C ASP A 344 -22.27 -19.02 6.98
N GLY A 345 -22.57 -18.35 5.85
CA GLY A 345 -23.30 -17.08 5.83
C GLY A 345 -22.53 -15.89 6.38
N GLN A 346 -21.21 -16.00 6.53
CA GLN A 346 -20.32 -14.94 7.04
C GLN A 346 -19.73 -14.06 5.91
N PHE A 347 -19.82 -14.51 4.67
CA PHE A 347 -19.39 -13.77 3.49
C PHE A 347 -20.43 -13.89 2.39
N ARG A 348 -20.70 -12.80 1.66
CA ARG A 348 -21.71 -12.80 0.59
C ARG A 348 -21.19 -13.52 -0.64
N GLU A 349 -21.99 -14.37 -1.21
CA GLU A 349 -21.68 -15.14 -2.43
C GLU A 349 -21.46 -14.23 -3.65
N ASP A 350 -22.30 -13.19 -3.80
CA ASP A 350 -22.21 -12.23 -4.90
C ASP A 350 -20.87 -11.46 -4.86
N LEU A 351 -20.46 -10.99 -3.69
CA LEU A 351 -19.16 -10.34 -3.52
C LEU A 351 -18.00 -11.32 -3.77
N PHE A 352 -18.08 -12.54 -3.27
CA PHE A 352 -17.06 -13.56 -3.50
C PHE A 352 -16.81 -13.77 -5.00
N HIS A 353 -17.84 -13.98 -5.79
CA HIS A 353 -17.71 -14.14 -7.24
C HIS A 353 -17.18 -12.90 -7.95
N ARG A 354 -17.47 -11.71 -7.43
CA ARG A 354 -16.97 -10.45 -7.98
C ARG A 354 -15.49 -10.19 -7.67
N LEU A 355 -14.98 -10.67 -6.55
CA LEU A 355 -13.58 -10.57 -6.14
C LEU A 355 -12.70 -11.68 -6.71
N ASN A 356 -13.25 -12.88 -6.83
CA ASN A 356 -12.54 -14.10 -7.18
C ASN A 356 -12.39 -14.29 -8.70
N VAL A 357 -11.83 -13.30 -9.40
CA VAL A 357 -11.58 -13.37 -10.85
C VAL A 357 -10.22 -14.00 -11.14
N VAL A 358 -9.18 -13.53 -10.48
CA VAL A 358 -7.82 -14.08 -10.56
C VAL A 358 -7.33 -14.40 -9.15
N GLN A 359 -6.87 -15.63 -8.94
CA GLN A 359 -6.31 -16.04 -7.66
C GLN A 359 -4.79 -16.17 -7.74
N ILE A 360 -4.11 -15.72 -6.68
CA ILE A 360 -2.71 -15.95 -6.46
C ILE A 360 -2.49 -16.47 -5.03
N VAL A 361 -1.74 -17.54 -4.89
CA VAL A 361 -1.46 -18.15 -3.59
C VAL A 361 0.00 -17.88 -3.21
N VAL A 362 0.20 -17.18 -2.10
CA VAL A 362 1.53 -16.93 -1.55
C VAL A 362 1.94 -18.13 -0.71
N PRO A 363 3.03 -18.81 -1.09
CA PRO A 363 3.44 -20.03 -0.37
C PRO A 363 3.91 -19.68 1.05
N PRO A 364 3.62 -20.52 2.06
CA PRO A 364 4.18 -20.34 3.39
C PRO A 364 5.68 -20.66 3.40
N LEU A 365 6.44 -19.99 4.28
CA LEU A 365 7.92 -20.05 4.32
C LEU A 365 8.46 -21.47 4.43
N ARG A 366 7.76 -22.37 5.14
CA ARG A 366 8.13 -23.79 5.25
C ARG A 366 8.14 -24.56 3.93
N LYS A 367 7.51 -24.05 2.86
CA LYS A 367 7.51 -24.63 1.51
C LYS A 367 8.65 -24.12 0.61
N HIS A 368 9.43 -23.14 1.08
CA HIS A 368 10.58 -22.56 0.36
C HIS A 368 11.68 -22.12 1.34
N LYS A 369 12.08 -23.04 2.25
CA LYS A 369 13.08 -22.76 3.31
C LYS A 369 14.45 -22.36 2.76
N GLU A 370 14.79 -22.75 1.54
CA GLU A 370 16.01 -22.33 0.86
C GLU A 370 16.14 -20.82 0.71
N ASP A 371 15.02 -20.09 0.67
CA ASP A 371 15.01 -18.64 0.57
C ASP A 371 15.31 -17.95 1.91
N ILE A 372 15.26 -18.66 3.04
CA ILE A 372 15.58 -18.12 4.37
C ILE A 372 16.99 -17.49 4.38
N ARG A 373 17.94 -18.11 3.69
CA ARG A 373 19.29 -17.58 3.53
C ARG A 373 19.30 -16.19 2.92
N ASP A 374 18.57 -16.01 1.80
CA ASP A 374 18.56 -14.76 1.07
C ASP A 374 17.78 -13.70 1.85
N ILE A 375 16.67 -14.06 2.51
CA ILE A 375 15.87 -13.18 3.37
C ILE A 375 16.71 -12.70 4.56
N ALA A 376 17.35 -13.61 5.29
CA ALA A 376 18.14 -13.29 6.48
C ALA A 376 19.38 -12.47 6.13
N ASN A 377 20.13 -12.86 5.11
CA ASN A 377 21.28 -12.07 4.64
C ASN A 377 20.86 -10.68 4.14
N GLY A 378 19.73 -10.57 3.43
CA GLY A 378 19.18 -9.28 3.01
C GLY A 378 18.81 -8.39 4.19
N TYR A 379 18.28 -8.99 5.28
CA TYR A 379 17.96 -8.27 6.51
C TYR A 379 19.20 -7.67 7.18
N PHE A 380 20.28 -8.48 7.35
CA PHE A 380 21.52 -8.02 7.98
C PHE A 380 22.32 -7.06 7.09
N LEU A 381 22.36 -7.27 5.78
CA LEU A 381 23.03 -6.35 4.85
C LEU A 381 22.42 -4.95 4.86
N LYS A 382 21.08 -4.82 4.97
CA LYS A 382 20.40 -3.53 5.10
C LYS A 382 20.80 -2.78 6.38
N ARG A 383 21.25 -3.49 7.41
CA ARG A 383 21.71 -2.94 8.71
C ARG A 383 23.23 -2.78 8.81
N LYS A 384 23.97 -2.95 7.70
CA LYS A 384 25.44 -2.92 7.64
C LYS A 384 26.12 -3.94 8.57
N GLN A 385 25.43 -5.06 8.83
CA GLN A 385 25.96 -6.17 9.61
C GLN A 385 26.56 -7.24 8.70
N HIS A 386 27.37 -8.16 9.29
CA HIS A 386 27.96 -9.26 8.54
C HIS A 386 26.91 -10.26 8.06
N ARG A 387 27.26 -11.00 7.00
CA ARG A 387 26.47 -12.15 6.57
C ARG A 387 26.49 -13.22 7.64
N LEU A 388 25.40 -13.98 7.71
CA LEU A 388 25.31 -15.13 8.61
C LEU A 388 26.24 -16.25 8.16
N GLU A 389 26.83 -16.94 9.14
CA GLU A 389 27.61 -18.14 8.92
C GLU A 389 26.72 -19.32 8.53
N PRO A 390 27.28 -20.35 7.84
CA PRO A 390 26.49 -21.50 7.39
C PRO A 390 25.69 -22.20 8.50
N GLU A 391 26.27 -22.37 9.69
CA GLU A 391 25.66 -23.01 10.85
C GLU A 391 24.46 -22.22 11.38
N GLN A 392 24.55 -20.88 11.34
CA GLN A 392 23.46 -19.99 11.72
C GLN A 392 22.29 -20.09 10.74
N ILE A 393 22.59 -20.20 9.44
CA ILE A 393 21.57 -20.35 8.40
C ILE A 393 20.89 -21.72 8.53
N GLU A 394 21.65 -22.79 8.80
CA GLU A 394 21.12 -24.13 9.00
C GLU A 394 20.18 -24.17 10.22
N ALA A 395 20.57 -23.55 11.31
CA ALA A 395 19.71 -23.36 12.47
C ALA A 395 18.39 -22.67 12.12
N LEU A 396 18.44 -21.55 11.38
CA LEU A 396 17.24 -20.85 10.92
C LEU A 396 16.36 -21.72 10.01
N MET A 397 16.95 -22.54 9.13
CA MET A 397 16.19 -23.44 8.23
C MET A 397 15.56 -24.64 8.96
N SER A 398 16.00 -24.95 10.18
CA SER A 398 15.45 -26.06 10.99
C SER A 398 14.04 -25.83 11.51
N TYR A 399 13.53 -24.60 11.43
CA TYR A 399 12.22 -24.22 11.97
C TYR A 399 11.19 -23.98 10.86
N ASP A 400 9.90 -24.18 11.16
CA ASP A 400 8.83 -24.13 10.17
C ASP A 400 8.15 -22.74 10.08
N TYR A 401 8.42 -21.87 11.02
CA TYR A 401 7.89 -20.49 11.05
C TYR A 401 6.36 -20.43 10.85
N PRO A 402 5.52 -20.81 11.81
CA PRO A 402 4.07 -20.68 11.69
C PRO A 402 3.63 -19.23 11.41
N GLY A 403 4.36 -18.23 11.89
CA GLY A 403 4.18 -16.82 11.55
C GLY A 403 4.91 -16.36 10.27
N ASN A 404 5.47 -17.32 9.50
CA ASN A 404 6.11 -17.10 8.21
C ASN A 404 7.25 -16.06 8.23
N VAL A 405 7.37 -15.25 7.19
CA VAL A 405 8.44 -14.24 7.04
C VAL A 405 8.39 -13.20 8.17
N ARG A 406 7.19 -12.86 8.68
CA ARG A 406 7.06 -11.92 9.81
C ARG A 406 7.74 -12.46 11.07
N GLU A 407 7.55 -13.74 11.37
CA GLU A 407 8.17 -14.40 12.52
C GLU A 407 9.69 -14.50 12.35
N LEU A 408 10.15 -14.89 11.15
CA LEU A 408 11.58 -14.88 10.83
C LEU A 408 12.21 -13.49 11.05
N ILE A 409 11.61 -12.43 10.52
CA ILE A 409 12.13 -11.07 10.69
C ILE A 409 12.15 -10.66 12.16
N ASN A 410 11.12 -10.98 12.95
CA ASN A 410 11.08 -10.70 14.38
C ASN A 410 12.19 -11.43 15.14
N LEU A 411 12.51 -12.68 14.75
CA LEU A 411 13.59 -13.45 15.33
C LEU A 411 14.96 -12.83 14.99
N LEU A 412 15.17 -12.42 13.74
CA LEU A 412 16.38 -11.72 13.30
C LEU A 412 16.52 -10.36 14.02
N GLU A 413 15.44 -9.62 14.20
CA GLU A 413 15.43 -8.36 14.94
C GLU A 413 15.81 -8.57 16.40
N ARG A 414 15.25 -9.58 17.04
CA ARG A 414 15.60 -9.96 18.42
C ARG A 414 17.08 -10.30 18.55
N SER A 415 17.65 -11.07 17.58
CA SER A 415 19.09 -11.36 17.59
C SER A 415 19.96 -10.10 17.53
N CYS A 416 19.56 -9.12 16.72
CA CYS A 416 20.27 -7.85 16.61
C CYS A 416 20.19 -7.01 17.90
N VAL A 417 19.00 -6.95 18.53
CA VAL A 417 18.76 -6.13 19.73
C VAL A 417 19.46 -6.72 20.95
N LEU A 418 19.46 -8.04 21.05
CA LEU A 418 20.06 -8.75 22.19
C LEU A 418 21.52 -9.19 21.94
N GLU A 419 22.07 -8.88 20.77
CA GLU A 419 23.42 -9.28 20.34
C GLU A 419 23.67 -10.80 20.43
N ILE A 420 22.61 -11.61 20.17
CA ILE A 420 22.66 -13.05 20.23
C ILE A 420 23.04 -13.62 18.86
N SER A 421 24.10 -14.43 18.81
CA SER A 421 24.54 -15.17 17.62
C SER A 421 24.12 -16.65 17.61
N ASP A 422 23.66 -17.21 18.73
CA ASP A 422 23.14 -18.58 18.85
C ASP A 422 21.67 -18.65 18.43
N PHE A 423 21.44 -18.80 17.14
CA PHE A 423 20.09 -18.98 16.59
C PHE A 423 19.43 -20.29 16.99
N ALA A 424 20.23 -21.35 17.24
CA ALA A 424 19.67 -22.64 17.65
C ALA A 424 19.07 -22.56 19.05
N GLY A 425 19.75 -21.88 19.98
CA GLY A 425 19.24 -21.57 21.31
C GLY A 425 17.98 -20.70 21.25
N MET A 426 18.04 -19.58 20.50
CA MET A 426 16.90 -18.69 20.30
C MET A 426 15.65 -19.38 19.76
N ILE A 427 15.81 -20.30 18.82
CA ILE A 427 14.67 -21.05 18.24
C ILE A 427 14.10 -22.02 19.26
N ARG A 428 14.92 -22.67 20.09
CA ARG A 428 14.43 -23.52 21.18
C ARG A 428 13.58 -22.74 22.17
N ASP A 429 14.11 -21.65 22.68
CA ASP A 429 13.42 -20.77 23.63
C ASP A 429 12.11 -20.21 23.01
N HIS A 430 12.15 -19.85 21.73
CA HIS A 430 10.98 -19.37 21.01
C HIS A 430 9.90 -20.44 20.86
N LYS A 431 10.29 -21.70 20.55
CA LYS A 431 9.37 -22.85 20.49
C LYS A 431 8.71 -23.11 21.84
N GLU A 432 9.49 -23.13 22.91
CA GLU A 432 8.98 -23.35 24.28
C GLU A 432 7.99 -22.25 24.69
N THR A 433 8.33 -20.99 24.43
CA THR A 433 7.45 -19.85 24.71
C THR A 433 6.15 -19.94 23.88
N THR A 434 6.26 -20.26 22.58
CA THR A 434 5.10 -20.37 21.71
C THR A 434 4.23 -21.56 22.07
N ALA A 435 4.83 -22.70 22.42
CA ALA A 435 4.12 -23.88 22.88
C ALA A 435 3.35 -23.61 24.17
N SER A 436 3.95 -22.90 25.13
CA SER A 436 3.27 -22.51 26.37
C SER A 436 2.09 -21.54 26.16
N LEU A 437 2.17 -20.66 25.15
CA LEU A 437 1.09 -19.73 24.81
C LEU A 437 -0.04 -20.39 23.99
N THR A 438 0.28 -21.44 23.24
CA THR A 438 -0.69 -22.17 22.40
C THR A 438 -1.20 -23.44 23.05
N ALA A 439 -0.56 -23.90 24.13
CA ALA A 439 -1.08 -24.97 24.96
C ALA A 439 -2.45 -24.53 25.49
N LYS A 440 -3.51 -25.11 24.92
CA LYS A 440 -4.77 -25.13 25.64
C LYS A 440 -4.44 -25.72 27.01
N PRO A 441 -4.94 -25.16 28.12
CA PRO A 441 -4.83 -25.88 29.39
C PRO A 441 -5.30 -27.32 29.10
N GLU A 442 -4.43 -28.29 29.32
CA GLU A 442 -4.86 -29.68 29.34
C GLU A 442 -6.05 -29.68 30.28
N GLU A 443 -7.25 -29.81 29.73
CA GLU A 443 -8.39 -30.12 30.54
C GLU A 443 -8.02 -31.47 31.16
N ASP A 444 -7.79 -31.49 32.47
CA ASP A 444 -7.66 -32.69 33.26
C ASP A 444 -8.93 -33.50 32.99
N VAL A 445 -8.92 -34.31 31.94
CA VAL A 445 -10.02 -35.26 31.68
C VAL A 445 -9.87 -36.32 32.73
N PRO A 446 -10.76 -36.41 33.69
CA PRO A 446 -10.65 -37.40 34.73
C PRO A 446 -10.54 -38.80 34.12
N ASP A 447 -9.66 -39.64 34.66
CA ASP A 447 -9.41 -40.98 34.17
C ASP A 447 -10.62 -41.93 34.35
N ASP A 448 -11.53 -41.60 35.27
CA ASP A 448 -12.78 -42.32 35.42
C ASP A 448 -13.89 -41.79 34.48
N LEU A 449 -14.64 -42.74 33.91
CA LEU A 449 -15.66 -42.46 32.91
C LEU A 449 -16.77 -41.52 33.40
N ASP A 450 -17.16 -41.66 34.65
CA ASP A 450 -18.30 -40.87 35.20
C ASP A 450 -17.90 -39.42 35.40
N SER A 451 -16.72 -39.13 35.89
CA SER A 451 -16.12 -37.79 35.99
C SER A 451 -15.85 -37.18 34.64
N ALA A 452 -15.39 -37.96 33.65
CA ALA A 452 -15.21 -37.51 32.29
C ALA A 452 -16.53 -37.09 31.60
N ILE A 453 -17.59 -37.89 31.82
CA ILE A 453 -18.93 -37.56 31.34
C ILE A 453 -19.45 -36.28 32.02
N ARG A 454 -19.30 -36.14 33.34
CA ARG A 454 -19.69 -34.92 34.09
C ARG A 454 -18.98 -33.68 33.55
N SER A 455 -17.67 -33.74 33.36
CA SER A 455 -16.87 -32.65 32.81
C SER A 455 -17.35 -32.26 31.41
N HIS A 456 -17.59 -33.26 30.54
CA HIS A 456 -18.09 -33.02 29.19
C HIS A 456 -19.50 -32.40 29.18
N VAL A 457 -20.42 -32.90 29.99
CA VAL A 457 -21.79 -32.38 30.11
C VAL A 457 -21.78 -30.96 30.64
N ARG A 458 -20.97 -30.64 31.66
CA ARG A 458 -20.83 -29.30 32.22
C ARG A 458 -20.29 -28.31 31.16
N ARG A 459 -19.25 -28.68 30.44
CA ARG A 459 -18.67 -27.86 29.34
C ARG A 459 -19.71 -27.55 28.26
N VAL A 460 -20.48 -28.55 27.81
CA VAL A 460 -21.52 -28.32 26.79
C VAL A 460 -22.65 -27.47 27.36
N TYR A 461 -23.01 -27.63 28.63
CA TYR A 461 -24.02 -26.80 29.26
C TYR A 461 -23.61 -25.32 29.32
N GLU A 462 -22.38 -25.03 29.74
CA GLU A 462 -21.79 -23.69 29.73
C GLU A 462 -21.69 -23.11 28.34
N LYS A 463 -21.25 -23.89 27.34
CA LYS A 463 -21.18 -23.47 25.93
C LYS A 463 -22.51 -22.97 25.37
N TYR A 464 -23.61 -23.49 25.84
CA TYR A 464 -24.97 -23.06 25.47
C TYR A 464 -25.60 -22.11 26.46
N ASN A 465 -24.80 -21.31 27.16
CA ASN A 465 -25.22 -20.27 28.10
C ASN A 465 -26.17 -20.84 29.21
N ASN A 466 -25.82 -21.96 29.78
CA ASN A 466 -26.56 -22.67 30.84
C ASN A 466 -28.00 -23.02 30.43
N ASN A 467 -28.24 -23.25 29.15
CA ASN A 467 -29.57 -23.65 28.66
C ASN A 467 -29.68 -25.17 28.56
N LEU A 468 -30.36 -25.76 29.51
CA LEU A 468 -30.58 -27.21 29.62
C LEU A 468 -31.16 -27.85 28.35
N SER A 469 -32.10 -27.18 27.69
CA SER A 469 -32.75 -27.72 26.47
C SER A 469 -31.80 -27.77 25.30
N ARG A 470 -31.00 -26.70 25.07
CA ARG A 470 -30.02 -26.63 23.99
C ARG A 470 -28.87 -27.61 24.26
N ALA A 471 -28.39 -27.70 25.48
CA ALA A 471 -27.35 -28.66 25.87
C ALA A 471 -27.80 -30.09 25.65
N ALA A 472 -29.02 -30.44 26.04
CA ALA A 472 -29.60 -31.76 25.83
C ALA A 472 -29.69 -32.18 24.34
N ILE A 473 -30.08 -31.22 23.46
CA ILE A 473 -30.12 -31.42 22.02
C ILE A 473 -28.69 -31.64 21.47
N ALA A 474 -27.73 -30.80 21.89
CA ALA A 474 -26.35 -30.91 21.45
C ALA A 474 -25.65 -32.18 21.88
N LEU A 475 -25.99 -32.70 23.06
CA LEU A 475 -25.47 -33.95 23.59
C LEU A 475 -26.26 -35.19 23.10
N ASN A 476 -27.33 -34.98 22.37
CA ASN A 476 -28.26 -36.03 21.94
C ASN A 476 -28.78 -36.91 23.10
N VAL A 477 -29.14 -36.30 24.24
CA VAL A 477 -29.65 -36.96 25.45
C VAL A 477 -30.89 -36.25 26.00
N ALA A 478 -31.62 -36.93 26.88
CA ALA A 478 -32.78 -36.32 27.54
C ALA A 478 -32.35 -35.18 28.50
N ARG A 479 -33.18 -34.15 28.69
CA ARG A 479 -32.91 -33.04 29.64
C ARG A 479 -32.62 -33.52 31.06
N ASN A 480 -33.32 -34.56 31.52
CA ASN A 480 -33.10 -35.14 32.85
C ASN A 480 -31.72 -35.80 32.98
N THR A 481 -31.18 -36.34 31.87
CA THR A 481 -29.82 -36.91 31.83
C THR A 481 -28.78 -35.81 32.01
N VAL A 482 -28.96 -34.64 31.32
CA VAL A 482 -28.07 -33.49 31.49
C VAL A 482 -28.11 -33.01 32.95
N LYS A 483 -29.30 -32.87 33.51
CA LYS A 483 -29.48 -32.45 34.91
C LYS A 483 -28.80 -33.40 35.89
N LYS A 484 -28.94 -34.73 35.70
CA LYS A 484 -28.29 -35.76 36.54
C LYS A 484 -26.78 -35.60 36.62
N TYR A 485 -26.14 -35.21 35.52
CA TYR A 485 -24.67 -35.06 35.46
C TYR A 485 -24.19 -33.66 35.85
N LEU A 486 -25.09 -32.68 36.02
CA LEU A 486 -24.79 -31.36 36.57
C LEU A 486 -24.90 -31.30 38.10
N ASP A 487 -25.77 -32.09 38.66
CA ASP A 487 -25.92 -32.33 40.11
C ASP A 487 -24.85 -33.32 40.58
#